data_5a780e5b757ff699cae3eba7fc7867e1
#
_entry.id   5a780e5b757ff699cae3eba7fc7867e1
#
_cell.length_a   1.000
_cell.length_b   1.000
_cell.length_c   1.000
_cell.angle_alpha   90.00
_cell.angle_beta   90.00
_cell.angle_gamma   90.00
#
_symmetry.space_group_name_H-M   'P 1'
#
loop_
_entity.id
_entity.type
_entity.pdbx_description
1 polymer ?
#
loop_
_entity_poly.entity_id
_entity_poly.type
_entity_poly.pdbx_seq_one_letter_code
_entity_poly.pdbx_strand_id
1 'polypeptide(L)' 'MILNIGEIYVPAERRKEIDAEKVEAAAEEIMAETGEQAIQVRRGKGRYVLVAGVNRLEASKALGEATIRAYIVGARLH' A
#
# COMPACT_ATOMS: atom_id res chain seq x y z
N MET A 1 6.59 -8.09 -5.69
CA MET A 1 7.91 -7.58 -5.29
C MET A 1 7.82 -6.93 -3.91
N ILE A 2 8.96 -6.70 -3.29
CA ILE A 2 9.02 -6.07 -1.98
C ILE A 2 9.57 -4.66 -2.17
N LEU A 3 8.86 -3.66 -1.63
CA LEU A 3 9.26 -2.27 -1.74
C LEU A 3 9.48 -1.67 -0.36
N ASN A 4 10.38 -0.70 -0.27
CA ASN A 4 10.51 0.10 0.93
C ASN A 4 9.31 1.04 1.01
N ILE A 5 8.67 1.08 2.17
CA ILE A 5 7.49 1.92 2.35
C ILE A 5 7.80 3.39 2.07
N GLY A 6 9.02 3.82 2.42
CA GLY A 6 9.42 5.20 2.20
C GLY A 6 9.54 5.61 0.74
N GLU A 7 9.55 4.64 -0.18
CA GLU A 7 9.64 4.93 -1.61
C GLU A 7 8.29 5.03 -2.29
N ILE A 8 7.21 4.88 -1.53
CA ILE A 8 5.87 4.86 -2.08
C ILE A 8 5.20 6.20 -1.85
N TYR A 9 4.86 6.87 -2.94
CA TYR A 9 4.11 8.12 -2.88
C TYR A 9 2.62 7.82 -2.84
N VAL A 10 1.91 8.47 -1.93
CA VAL A 10 0.46 8.29 -1.79
C VAL A 10 -0.22 9.56 -2.29
N PRO A 11 -0.88 9.50 -3.47
CA PRO A 11 -1.60 10.66 -3.97
C PRO A 11 -2.71 11.09 -3.01
N ALA A 12 -3.06 12.37 -3.06
CA ALA A 12 -4.10 12.90 -2.18
C ALA A 12 -5.42 12.15 -2.33
N GLU A 13 -5.75 11.71 -3.55
CA GLU A 13 -6.98 10.95 -3.78
C GLU A 13 -6.98 9.63 -3.03
N ARG A 14 -5.79 9.00 -2.92
CA ARG A 14 -5.69 7.74 -2.19
C ARG A 14 -5.77 7.99 -0.69
N ARG A 15 -5.24 9.12 -0.22
CA ARG A 15 -5.32 9.44 1.21
C ARG A 15 -6.75 9.62 1.69
N LYS A 16 -7.62 10.09 0.81
CA LYS A 16 -9.02 10.25 1.17
C LYS A 16 -9.72 8.93 1.44
N GLU A 17 -9.14 7.83 0.99
CA GLU A 17 -9.70 6.51 1.18
C GLU A 17 -9.28 5.87 2.51
N ILE A 18 -8.41 6.55 3.26
CA ILE A 18 -7.98 6.01 4.56
C ILE A 18 -9.17 6.01 5.51
N ASP A 19 -9.42 4.86 6.10
CA ASP A 19 -10.55 4.63 7.00
C ASP A 19 -10.01 3.85 8.20
N ALA A 20 -10.19 4.39 9.38
CA ALA A 20 -9.63 3.81 10.59
C ALA A 20 -10.05 2.36 10.79
N GLU A 21 -11.30 2.02 10.49
CA GLU A 21 -11.78 0.66 10.63
C GLU A 21 -11.11 -0.28 9.62
N LYS A 22 -10.90 0.21 8.41
CA LYS A 22 -10.21 -0.59 7.39
C LYS A 22 -8.75 -0.76 7.71
N VAL A 23 -8.12 0.27 8.26
CA VAL A 23 -6.72 0.17 8.69
C VAL A 23 -6.60 -0.89 9.80
N GLU A 24 -7.52 -0.86 10.75
CA GLU A 24 -7.51 -1.82 11.85
C GLU A 24 -7.72 -3.26 11.34
N ALA A 25 -8.67 -3.44 10.41
CA ALA A 25 -8.91 -4.76 9.83
C ALA A 25 -7.68 -5.23 9.05
N ALA A 26 -7.04 -4.33 8.31
CA ALA A 26 -5.83 -4.68 7.56
C ALA A 26 -4.69 -5.06 8.52
N ALA A 27 -4.57 -4.36 9.64
CA ALA A 27 -3.54 -4.70 10.62
C ALA A 27 -3.75 -6.11 11.19
N GLU A 28 -5.00 -6.47 11.45
CA GLU A 28 -5.31 -7.80 11.94
C GLU A 28 -4.97 -8.86 10.90
N GLU A 29 -5.27 -8.58 9.63
CA GLU A 29 -4.93 -9.51 8.54
C GLU A 29 -3.42 -9.67 8.40
N ILE A 30 -2.68 -8.58 8.54
CA ILE A 30 -1.22 -8.64 8.45
C ILE A 30 -0.67 -9.52 9.57
N MET A 31 -1.14 -9.32 10.78
CA MET A 31 -0.67 -10.10 11.93
C MET A 31 -1.05 -11.57 11.82
N ALA A 32 -2.20 -11.85 11.23
CA ALA A 32 -2.68 -13.22 11.05
C ALA A 32 -2.15 -13.84 9.76
N GLU A 33 -1.47 -13.07 8.93
CA GLU A 33 -0.95 -13.51 7.62
C GLU A 33 -2.07 -14.02 6.73
N THR A 34 -3.21 -13.30 6.75
CA THR A 34 -4.37 -13.64 5.94
C THR A 34 -4.73 -12.45 5.04
N GLY A 35 -5.70 -12.66 4.17
CA GLY A 35 -6.21 -11.62 3.31
C GLY A 35 -5.25 -11.29 2.17
N GLU A 36 -5.53 -10.19 1.49
CA GLU A 36 -4.67 -9.72 0.40
C GLU A 36 -3.40 -9.14 1.00
N GLN A 37 -2.27 -9.71 0.63
CA GLN A 37 -0.98 -9.36 1.24
C GLN A 37 -0.19 -8.32 0.45
N ALA A 38 -0.75 -7.77 -0.61
CA ALA A 38 -0.01 -6.86 -1.46
C ALA A 38 -0.83 -5.63 -1.80
N ILE A 39 -0.13 -4.51 -1.94
CA ILE A 39 -0.70 -3.27 -2.48
C ILE A 39 -0.42 -3.23 -3.98
N GLN A 40 -1.04 -2.27 -4.67
CA GLN A 40 -0.78 -2.06 -6.09
C GLN A 40 -0.15 -0.69 -6.28
N VAL A 41 0.92 -0.65 -7.06
CA VAL A 41 1.64 0.59 -7.35
C VAL A 41 1.91 0.67 -8.84
N ARG A 42 2.18 1.87 -9.33
CA ARG A 42 2.69 2.08 -10.68
C ARG A 42 4.02 2.80 -10.59
N ARG A 43 4.82 2.70 -11.64
CA ARG A 43 6.10 3.39 -11.66
C ARG A 43 5.87 4.87 -11.90
N GLY A 44 6.53 5.69 -11.10
CA GLY A 44 6.59 7.13 -11.28
C GLY A 44 8.03 7.55 -11.49
N LYS A 45 8.26 8.85 -11.54
CA LYS A 45 9.62 9.37 -11.67
C LYS A 45 10.33 9.28 -10.34
N GLY A 46 11.30 8.36 -10.26
CA GLY A 46 12.12 8.20 -9.07
C GLY A 46 11.37 7.66 -7.86
N ARG A 47 10.18 7.14 -8.06
CA ARG A 47 9.38 6.62 -6.95
C ARG A 47 8.28 5.73 -7.49
N TYR A 48 7.60 5.04 -6.57
CA TYR A 48 6.40 4.28 -6.91
C TYR A 48 5.18 5.06 -6.43
N VAL A 49 4.09 4.97 -7.18
CA VAL A 49 2.86 5.71 -6.88
C VAL A 49 1.78 4.71 -6.51
N LEU A 50 1.18 4.87 -5.34
CA LEU A 50 0.15 3.95 -4.87
C LEU A 50 -1.09 4.04 -5.76
N VAL A 51 -1.58 2.88 -6.19
CA VAL A 51 -2.80 2.74 -6.98
C VAL A 51 -3.93 2.20 -6.11
N ALA A 52 -3.64 1.21 -5.28
CA ALA A 52 -4.66 0.61 -4.42
C ALA A 52 -4.00 0.03 -3.18
N GLY A 53 -4.75 0.00 -2.07
CA GLY A 53 -4.28 -0.62 -0.84
C GLY A 53 -3.78 0.38 0.20
N VAL A 54 -4.33 1.61 0.21
CA VAL A 54 -3.84 2.64 1.14
C VAL A 54 -4.04 2.22 2.60
N ASN A 55 -5.14 1.52 2.91
CA ASN A 55 -5.38 1.13 4.30
C ASN A 55 -4.39 0.07 4.75
N ARG A 56 -4.01 -0.86 3.86
CA ARG A 56 -2.97 -1.82 4.18
C ARG A 56 -1.62 -1.15 4.36
N LEU A 57 -1.33 -0.15 3.51
CA LEU A 57 -0.08 0.60 3.65
C LEU A 57 -0.03 1.30 5.00
N GLU A 58 -1.12 1.96 5.39
CA GLU A 58 -1.18 2.63 6.69
C GLU A 58 -1.05 1.64 7.84
N ALA A 59 -1.69 0.47 7.72
CA ALA A 59 -1.58 -0.56 8.74
C ALA A 59 -0.14 -1.05 8.88
N SER A 60 0.55 -1.25 7.76
CA SER A 60 1.94 -1.68 7.78
C SER A 60 2.82 -0.66 8.47
N LYS A 61 2.60 0.63 8.20
CA LYS A 61 3.34 1.69 8.88
C LYS A 61 3.08 1.67 10.37
N ALA A 62 1.83 1.51 10.76
CA ALA A 62 1.45 1.49 12.19
C ALA A 62 2.08 0.30 12.91
N LEU A 63 2.29 -0.80 12.21
CA LEU A 63 2.92 -1.99 12.78
C LEU A 63 4.44 -1.92 12.76
N GLY A 64 5.02 -0.83 12.26
CA GLY A 64 6.47 -0.63 12.25
C GLY A 64 7.18 -1.36 11.14
N GLU A 65 6.47 -1.77 10.08
CA GLU A 65 7.10 -2.44 8.95
C GLU A 65 7.91 -1.45 8.12
N ALA A 66 9.07 -1.88 7.65
CA ALA A 66 9.90 -1.06 6.78
C ALA A 66 9.59 -1.30 5.31
N THR A 67 9.07 -2.48 4.98
CA THR A 67 8.80 -2.88 3.60
C THR A 67 7.40 -3.41 3.47
N ILE A 68 6.92 -3.50 2.23
CA ILE A 68 5.60 -4.02 1.94
C ILE A 68 5.62 -4.73 0.60
N ARG A 69 4.84 -5.79 0.49
CA ARG A 69 4.69 -6.51 -0.76
C ARG A 69 3.80 -5.72 -1.71
N ALA A 70 4.17 -5.65 -2.98
CA ALA A 70 3.44 -4.85 -3.96
C ALA A 70 3.44 -5.51 -5.32
N TYR A 71 2.38 -5.27 -6.08
CA TYR A 71 2.32 -5.58 -7.49
C TYR A 71 2.47 -4.28 -8.27
N ILE A 72 3.27 -4.31 -9.34
CA ILE A 72 3.38 -3.17 -10.23
C ILE A 72 2.32 -3.34 -11.31
N VAL A 73 1.41 -2.36 -11.41
CA VAL A 73 0.38 -2.37 -12.44
C VAL A 73 0.81 -1.42 -13.55
N GLY A 74 0.49 -1.75 -14.77
CA GLY A 74 0.83 -0.92 -15.91
C GLY A 74 0.01 0.35 -15.90
N ALA A 75 0.71 1.41 -16.27
CA ALA A 75 -0.03 2.60 -16.60
C ALA A 75 -0.61 2.33 -17.97
N ARG A 76 -1.60 2.03 -18.42
CA ARG A 76 -1.89 1.69 -19.67
C ARG A 76 -2.53 2.41 -20.52
N LEU A 77 -2.19 2.49 -21.09
CA LEU A 77 -2.45 3.14 -21.76
C LEU A 77 -2.95 3.22 -22.90
N HIS A 78 -3.50 3.33 -23.18
CA HIS A 78 -4.12 3.40 -24.11
C HIS A 78 -4.17 3.74 -24.74
#